data_6edc5558f7bacd1e663fd1ab9dc29cbb
#
_entry.id   6edc5558f7bacd1e663fd1ab9dc29cbb
#
_cell.length_a   1.000
_cell.length_b   1.000
_cell.length_c   1.000
_cell.angle_alpha   90.00
_cell.angle_beta   90.00
_cell.angle_gamma   90.00
#
_symmetry.space_group_name_H-M   'P 1'
#
loop_
_entity.id
_entity.type
_entity.pdbx_description
1 polymer ?
#
loop_
_entity_poly.entity_id
_entity_poly.type
_entity_poly.pdbx_seq_one_letter_code
_entity_poly.pdbx_strand_id
1 'polypeptide(L)'
;VLLEIFTHDGVGTMVVEDKLDDLRPATLDDVGAILQLIEPLEADGTLVPRGRAVVEREVERFTVLEHDGIIYGCVSITPYLSENMVEMACLIVQSEWQGEGEGELLLRHAESRAKTLGATHLFVLTTRTSHWFIKRGFMQGSVSNLPKEKQAQYNRSRNSLVFIKKLK
;
A
#
# COMPACT_ATOMS: atom_id res chain seq x y z
N VAL A 1 -7.38 8.56 26.48
CA VAL A 1 -6.93 8.77 26.44
C VAL A 1 -6.95 8.98 26.41
N LEU A 2 -7.02 9.03 26.21
CA LEU A 2 -6.49 9.24 26.07
C LEU A 2 -6.46 9.85 25.89
N LEU A 3 -6.54 10.39 25.60
CA LEU A 3 -6.05 11.00 25.21
C LEU A 3 -5.45 11.67 25.09
N GLU A 4 -4.73 11.93 24.77
CA GLU A 4 -3.95 12.53 24.65
C GLU A 4 -3.82 13.09 24.04
N ILE A 5 -4.20 13.18 23.69
CA ILE A 5 -3.79 13.47 23.05
C ILE A 5 -4.08 14.06 22.56
N PHE A 6 -4.52 14.39 22.15
CA PHE A 6 -4.48 14.82 21.47
C PHE A 6 -4.55 15.47 21.05
N THR A 7 -4.44 16.30 22.50
CA THR A 7 -4.36 16.84 21.32
C THR A 7 -4.61 15.86 20.34
N HIS A 8 -5.15 16.20 19.53
CA HIS A 8 -5.41 15.14 18.60
C HIS A 8 -4.27 14.14 18.43
N ASP A 9 -3.07 14.62 18.57
CA ASP A 9 -1.91 13.80 18.22
C ASP A 9 -1.66 12.66 19.20
N GLY A 10 -1.84 12.90 20.48
CA GLY A 10 -1.62 11.86 21.47
C GLY A 10 -2.55 10.68 21.29
N VAL A 11 -3.84 10.94 21.06
CA VAL A 11 -4.82 9.87 20.86
C VAL A 11 -4.53 9.10 19.58
N GLY A 12 -4.23 9.82 18.49
CA GLY A 12 -3.91 9.18 17.23
C GLY A 12 -2.67 8.31 17.29
N THR A 13 -1.65 8.78 18.00
CA THR A 13 -0.40 8.02 18.17
C THR A 13 -0.64 6.73 18.92
N MET A 14 -1.45 6.76 19.97
CA MET A 14 -1.75 5.55 20.74
C MET A 14 -2.49 4.51 19.89
N VAL A 15 -3.45 4.92 19.07
CA VAL A 15 -4.17 4.01 18.20
C VAL A 15 -3.22 3.36 17.20
N VAL A 16 -2.30 4.14 16.63
CA VAL A 16 -1.31 3.62 15.69
C VAL A 16 -0.39 2.62 16.37
N GLU A 17 0.03 2.89 17.59
CA GLU A 17 0.89 1.96 18.34
C GLU A 17 0.20 0.63 18.59
N ASP A 18 -1.07 0.67 18.97
CA ASP A 18 -1.84 -0.56 19.20
C ASP A 18 -1.92 -1.39 17.90
N LYS A 19 -2.07 -0.73 16.76
CA LYS A 19 -2.19 -1.43 15.48
C LYS A 19 -0.86 -1.89 14.92
N LEU A 20 0.26 -1.44 15.45
CA LEU A 20 1.56 -1.95 15.03
C LEU A 20 1.68 -3.46 15.29
N ASP A 21 1.06 -3.95 16.36
CA ASP A 21 1.08 -5.36 16.66
C ASP A 21 0.27 -6.19 15.67
N ASP A 22 -0.64 -5.55 14.92
CA ASP A 22 -1.43 -6.24 13.91
C ASP A 22 -0.66 -6.42 12.60
N LEU A 23 0.43 -5.68 12.41
CA LEU A 23 1.19 -5.66 11.17
C LEU A 23 2.11 -6.87 11.09
N ARG A 24 2.01 -7.64 10.02
CA ARG A 24 2.89 -8.80 9.81
C ARG A 24 3.01 -9.15 8.33
N PRO A 25 4.08 -9.90 7.94
CA PRO A 25 4.17 -10.40 6.58
C PRO A 25 3.02 -11.36 6.27
N ALA A 26 2.58 -11.36 5.03
CA ALA A 26 1.55 -12.29 4.58
C ALA A 26 2.15 -13.69 4.37
N THR A 27 1.33 -14.70 4.55
CA THR A 27 1.68 -16.10 4.26
C THR A 27 0.68 -16.67 3.27
N LEU A 28 0.94 -17.89 2.79
CA LEU A 28 0.02 -18.54 1.87
C LEU A 28 -1.39 -18.73 2.47
N ASP A 29 -1.46 -18.86 3.78
CA ASP A 29 -2.76 -18.98 4.46
C ASP A 29 -3.60 -17.71 4.35
N ASP A 30 -2.97 -16.57 4.05
CA ASP A 30 -3.65 -15.28 3.97
C ASP A 30 -4.19 -14.97 2.56
N VAL A 31 -3.85 -15.78 1.56
CA VAL A 31 -4.19 -15.48 0.17
C VAL A 31 -5.70 -15.30 -0.02
N GLY A 32 -6.50 -16.17 0.59
CA GLY A 32 -7.96 -16.05 0.50
C GLY A 32 -8.48 -14.73 1.04
N ALA A 33 -7.96 -14.30 2.19
CA ALA A 33 -8.37 -13.04 2.80
C ALA A 33 -7.89 -11.84 1.98
N ILE A 34 -6.68 -11.91 1.44
CA ILE A 34 -6.17 -10.84 0.56
C ILE A 34 -7.06 -10.72 -0.67
N LEU A 35 -7.44 -11.83 -1.28
CA LEU A 35 -8.32 -11.81 -2.44
C LEU A 35 -9.66 -11.18 -2.11
N GLN A 36 -10.20 -11.45 -0.92
CA GLN A 36 -11.45 -10.82 -0.49
C GLN A 36 -11.31 -9.31 -0.35
N LEU A 37 -10.15 -8.82 0.05
CA LEU A 37 -9.92 -7.38 0.15
C LEU A 37 -9.82 -6.72 -1.21
N ILE A 38 -9.16 -7.36 -2.19
CA ILE A 38 -8.94 -6.74 -3.49
C ILE A 38 -10.08 -6.91 -4.47
N GLU A 39 -10.90 -7.95 -4.31
CA GLU A 39 -11.95 -8.29 -5.27
C GLU A 39 -12.95 -7.15 -5.52
N PRO A 40 -13.49 -6.47 -4.51
CA PRO A 40 -14.40 -5.36 -4.78
C PRO A 40 -13.75 -4.23 -5.58
N LEU A 41 -12.46 -4.00 -5.38
CA LEU A 41 -11.73 -2.95 -6.08
C LEU A 41 -11.34 -3.37 -7.49
N GLU A 42 -11.19 -4.66 -7.72
CA GLU A 42 -11.03 -5.18 -9.08
C GLU A 42 -12.35 -5.04 -9.85
N ALA A 43 -13.45 -5.35 -9.19
CA ALA A 43 -14.77 -5.29 -9.80
C ALA A 43 -15.15 -3.86 -10.23
N ASP A 44 -14.75 -2.85 -9.44
CA ASP A 44 -15.09 -1.45 -9.76
C ASP A 44 -14.02 -0.75 -10.61
N GLY A 45 -12.97 -1.47 -11.00
CA GLY A 45 -11.92 -0.93 -11.87
C GLY A 45 -10.80 -0.17 -11.16
N THR A 46 -10.84 -0.07 -9.84
CA THR A 46 -9.79 0.61 -9.08
C THR A 46 -8.45 -0.14 -9.17
N LEU A 47 -8.50 -1.47 -9.13
CA LEU A 47 -7.32 -2.32 -9.23
C LEU A 47 -7.37 -3.18 -10.49
N VAL A 48 -6.20 -3.51 -11.01
CA VAL A 48 -6.06 -4.46 -12.11
C VAL A 48 -6.38 -5.85 -11.57
N PRO A 49 -7.25 -6.63 -12.26
CA PRO A 49 -7.57 -7.97 -11.82
C PRO A 49 -6.33 -8.86 -11.70
N ARG A 50 -6.28 -9.66 -10.64
CA ARG A 50 -5.21 -10.62 -10.36
C ARG A 50 -5.82 -11.96 -10.04
N GLY A 51 -5.35 -13.01 -10.66
CA GLY A 51 -5.79 -14.36 -10.31
C GLY A 51 -5.18 -14.79 -8.98
N ARG A 52 -5.78 -15.81 -8.37
CA ARG A 52 -5.26 -16.39 -7.14
C ARG A 52 -3.81 -16.84 -7.29
N ALA A 53 -3.47 -17.43 -8.43
CA ALA A 53 -2.11 -17.92 -8.68
C ALA A 53 -1.08 -16.76 -8.61
N VAL A 54 -1.46 -15.58 -9.08
CA VAL A 54 -0.57 -14.41 -9.03
C VAL A 54 -0.34 -13.99 -7.58
N VAL A 55 -1.41 -13.92 -6.79
CA VAL A 55 -1.30 -13.53 -5.38
C VAL A 55 -0.46 -14.55 -4.61
N GLU A 56 -0.67 -15.84 -4.87
CA GLU A 56 0.12 -16.89 -4.23
C GLU A 56 1.61 -16.77 -4.57
N ARG A 57 1.91 -16.50 -5.85
CA ARG A 57 3.28 -16.35 -6.29
C ARG A 57 3.95 -15.12 -5.67
N GLU A 58 3.17 -14.07 -5.44
CA GLU A 58 3.68 -12.79 -4.96
C GLU A 58 3.43 -12.54 -3.48
N VAL A 59 3.05 -13.57 -2.74
CA VAL A 59 2.61 -13.39 -1.33
C VAL A 59 3.70 -12.75 -0.46
N GLU A 60 4.97 -12.98 -0.77
CA GLU A 60 6.07 -12.38 -0.02
C GLU A 60 6.14 -10.86 -0.17
N ARG A 61 5.49 -10.31 -1.19
CA ARG A 61 5.43 -8.87 -1.41
C ARG A 61 4.35 -8.20 -0.56
N PHE A 62 3.46 -8.99 0.05
CA PHE A 62 2.33 -8.48 0.82
C PHE A 62 2.65 -8.40 2.30
N THR A 63 2.14 -7.33 2.91
CA THR A 63 2.07 -7.18 4.36
C THR A 63 0.60 -6.99 4.70
N VAL A 64 0.17 -7.60 5.78
CA VAL A 64 -1.24 -7.55 6.20
C VAL A 64 -1.38 -6.95 7.57
N LEU A 65 -2.57 -6.43 7.85
CA LEU A 65 -3.01 -6.06 9.18
C LEU A 65 -4.02 -7.12 9.63
N GLU A 66 -3.67 -7.82 10.69
CA GLU A 66 -4.52 -8.87 11.24
C GLU A 66 -4.81 -8.59 12.71
N HIS A 67 -6.06 -8.78 13.11
CA HIS A 67 -6.48 -8.66 14.50
C HIS A 67 -7.45 -9.79 14.82
N ASP A 68 -7.10 -10.60 15.80
CA ASP A 68 -7.91 -11.74 16.24
C ASP A 68 -8.32 -12.65 15.08
N GLY A 69 -7.38 -12.93 14.19
CA GLY A 69 -7.62 -13.81 13.05
C GLY A 69 -8.29 -13.15 11.86
N ILE A 70 -8.63 -11.86 11.96
CA ILE A 70 -9.28 -11.12 10.89
C ILE A 70 -8.27 -10.24 10.18
N ILE A 71 -8.10 -10.45 8.88
CA ILE A 71 -7.24 -9.59 8.06
C ILE A 71 -8.10 -8.45 7.54
N TYR A 72 -7.76 -7.22 7.95
CA TYR A 72 -8.55 -6.05 7.62
C TYR A 72 -7.81 -5.04 6.75
N GLY A 73 -6.56 -5.29 6.44
CA GLY A 73 -5.80 -4.41 5.56
C GLY A 73 -4.62 -5.13 4.93
N CYS A 74 -4.12 -4.57 3.84
CA CYS A 74 -2.93 -5.10 3.18
C CYS A 74 -2.24 -4.03 2.36
N VAL A 75 -0.98 -4.29 2.01
CA VAL A 75 -0.21 -3.50 1.05
C VAL A 75 0.80 -4.42 0.38
N SER A 76 1.06 -4.18 -0.89
CA SER A 76 2.06 -4.94 -1.65
C SER A 76 3.16 -3.99 -2.09
N ILE A 77 4.42 -4.47 -2.07
CA ILE A 77 5.53 -3.72 -2.64
C ILE A 77 6.27 -4.57 -3.65
N THR A 78 6.66 -3.95 -4.76
CA THR A 78 7.41 -4.62 -5.82
C THR A 78 8.68 -3.81 -6.08
N PRO A 79 9.86 -4.41 -5.86
CA PRO A 79 11.11 -3.68 -6.04
C PRO A 79 11.53 -3.61 -7.51
N TYR A 80 12.09 -2.47 -7.89
CA TYR A 80 12.75 -2.22 -9.17
C TYR A 80 14.10 -1.60 -8.85
N LEU A 81 14.97 -2.39 -8.23
CA LEU A 81 16.18 -1.88 -7.59
C LEU A 81 17.26 -1.41 -8.55
N SER A 82 17.24 -1.89 -9.81
CA SER A 82 18.17 -1.36 -10.82
C SER A 82 17.95 0.13 -11.08
N GLU A 83 16.78 0.65 -10.75
CA GLU A 83 16.44 2.06 -10.88
C GLU A 83 16.15 2.71 -9.55
N ASN A 84 16.46 2.02 -8.46
CA ASN A 84 16.32 2.50 -7.09
C ASN A 84 14.89 2.88 -6.72
N MET A 85 13.92 2.16 -7.27
CA MET A 85 12.50 2.42 -7.05
C MET A 85 11.79 1.19 -6.53
N VAL A 86 10.69 1.43 -5.80
CA VAL A 86 9.77 0.39 -5.35
C VAL A 86 8.36 0.84 -5.68
N GLU A 87 7.54 -0.06 -6.20
CA GLU A 87 6.12 0.20 -6.40
C GLU A 87 5.34 -0.23 -5.18
N MET A 88 4.45 0.64 -4.70
CA MET A 88 3.45 0.29 -3.70
C MET A 88 2.12 0.08 -4.41
N ALA A 89 1.47 -1.04 -4.15
CA ALA A 89 0.19 -1.38 -4.76
C ALA A 89 -0.71 -2.04 -3.73
N CYS A 90 -1.99 -2.15 -4.06
CA CYS A 90 -2.97 -2.85 -3.22
C CYS A 90 -2.99 -2.34 -1.79
N LEU A 91 -2.88 -1.03 -1.61
CA LEU A 91 -3.01 -0.39 -0.30
C LEU A 91 -4.50 -0.34 0.02
N ILE A 92 -4.96 -1.24 0.87
CA ILE A 92 -6.39 -1.41 1.14
C ILE A 92 -6.60 -1.55 2.64
N VAL A 93 -7.62 -0.86 3.16
CA VAL A 93 -8.13 -1.07 4.51
C VAL A 93 -9.62 -1.28 4.40
N GLN A 94 -10.12 -2.34 5.01
CA GLN A 94 -11.53 -2.66 5.00
C GLN A 94 -12.34 -1.51 5.62
N SER A 95 -13.47 -1.16 5.02
CA SER A 95 -14.18 0.07 5.36
C SER A 95 -14.57 0.17 6.84
N GLU A 96 -14.91 -0.95 7.46
CA GLU A 96 -15.30 -0.98 8.87
C GLU A 96 -14.15 -0.64 9.80
N TRP A 97 -12.91 -0.72 9.32
CA TRP A 97 -11.70 -0.51 10.12
C TRP A 97 -10.98 0.78 9.77
N GLN A 98 -11.52 1.58 8.84
CA GLN A 98 -10.89 2.82 8.40
C GLN A 98 -11.08 3.95 9.40
N GLY A 99 -10.25 4.98 9.28
CA GLY A 99 -10.43 6.22 10.02
C GLY A 99 -9.54 6.39 11.24
N GLU A 100 -8.68 5.42 11.54
CA GLU A 100 -7.83 5.48 12.73
C GLU A 100 -6.35 5.34 12.39
N GLY A 101 -5.96 5.67 11.16
CA GLY A 101 -4.55 5.72 10.76
C GLY A 101 -4.01 4.43 10.14
N GLU A 102 -4.86 3.48 9.81
CA GLU A 102 -4.43 2.20 9.25
C GLU A 102 -3.74 2.36 7.90
N GLY A 103 -4.32 3.19 7.03
CA GLY A 103 -3.73 3.43 5.71
C GLY A 103 -2.35 4.07 5.83
N GLU A 104 -2.20 5.00 6.74
CA GLU A 104 -0.92 5.63 6.97
C GLU A 104 0.10 4.66 7.57
N LEU A 105 -0.35 3.80 8.47
CA LEU A 105 0.52 2.77 9.03
C LEU A 105 1.09 1.86 7.95
N LEU A 106 0.22 1.42 7.03
CA LEU A 106 0.66 0.59 5.89
C LEU A 106 1.62 1.36 4.98
N LEU A 107 1.34 2.63 4.72
CA LEU A 107 2.22 3.47 3.91
C LEU A 107 3.60 3.61 4.55
N ARG A 108 3.66 3.91 5.84
CA ARG A 108 4.92 4.07 6.55
C ARG A 108 5.72 2.77 6.55
N HIS A 109 5.02 1.64 6.67
CA HIS A 109 5.67 0.34 6.59
C HIS A 109 6.26 0.11 5.20
N ALA A 110 5.51 0.44 4.15
CA ALA A 110 6.00 0.31 2.78
C ALA A 110 7.23 1.18 2.54
N GLU A 111 7.20 2.42 3.04
CA GLU A 111 8.34 3.33 2.93
C GLU A 111 9.58 2.78 3.64
N SER A 112 9.39 2.25 4.84
CA SER A 112 10.48 1.67 5.61
C SER A 112 11.10 0.48 4.90
N ARG A 113 10.28 -0.42 4.37
CA ARG A 113 10.76 -1.58 3.63
C ARG A 113 11.49 -1.16 2.36
N ALA A 114 10.95 -0.17 1.65
CA ALA A 114 11.59 0.33 0.43
C ALA A 114 12.99 0.87 0.74
N LYS A 115 13.14 1.62 1.83
CA LYS A 115 14.44 2.13 2.24
C LYS A 115 15.40 1.01 2.60
N THR A 116 14.92 0.01 3.32
CA THR A 116 15.72 -1.16 3.69
C THR A 116 16.24 -1.89 2.44
N LEU A 117 15.44 -1.92 1.38
CA LEU A 117 15.83 -2.53 0.11
C LEU A 117 16.79 -1.66 -0.70
N GLY A 118 17.05 -0.42 -0.28
CA GLY A 118 17.97 0.48 -0.97
C GLY A 118 17.30 1.41 -1.97
N ALA A 119 15.97 1.49 -1.97
CA ALA A 119 15.26 2.37 -2.89
C ALA A 119 15.35 3.83 -2.44
N THR A 120 15.41 4.73 -3.42
CA THR A 120 15.38 6.17 -3.18
C THR A 120 14.00 6.76 -3.41
N HIS A 121 13.14 6.05 -4.13
CA HIS A 121 11.81 6.53 -4.48
C HIS A 121 10.77 5.42 -4.35
N LEU A 122 9.57 5.81 -3.92
CA LEU A 122 8.40 4.97 -3.89
C LEU A 122 7.39 5.54 -4.87
N PHE A 123 6.75 4.70 -5.68
CA PHE A 123 5.74 5.19 -6.61
C PHE A 123 4.47 4.36 -6.52
N VAL A 124 3.36 4.98 -6.93
CA VAL A 124 2.06 4.32 -7.00
C VAL A 124 1.40 4.68 -8.33
N LEU A 125 0.61 3.75 -8.84
CA LEU A 125 -0.28 3.99 -9.99
C LEU A 125 -1.70 3.91 -9.46
N THR A 126 -2.49 4.96 -9.70
CA THR A 126 -3.85 5.01 -9.18
C THR A 126 -4.77 5.74 -10.15
N THR A 127 -6.00 5.28 -10.23
CA THR A 127 -7.07 5.99 -10.93
C THR A 127 -7.90 6.83 -9.98
N ARG A 128 -7.64 6.71 -8.66
CA ARG A 128 -8.39 7.37 -7.60
C ARG A 128 -7.46 7.79 -6.47
N THR A 129 -8.00 8.45 -5.45
CA THR A 129 -7.33 8.78 -4.19
C THR A 129 -6.06 9.61 -4.31
N SER A 130 -5.89 10.33 -5.43
CA SER A 130 -4.69 11.14 -5.67
C SER A 130 -4.44 12.14 -4.55
N HIS A 131 -5.50 12.75 -4.02
CA HIS A 131 -5.40 13.75 -2.96
C HIS A 131 -4.79 13.16 -1.69
N TRP A 132 -5.13 11.93 -1.36
CA TRP A 132 -4.59 11.23 -0.20
C TRP A 132 -3.07 11.08 -0.31
N PHE A 133 -2.58 10.75 -1.49
CA PHE A 133 -1.14 10.61 -1.73
C PHE A 133 -0.43 11.96 -1.70
N ILE A 134 -1.03 12.99 -2.30
CA ILE A 134 -0.43 14.33 -2.31
C ILE A 134 -0.22 14.84 -0.89
N LYS A 135 -1.20 14.64 -0.02
CA LYS A 135 -1.09 15.06 1.38
C LYS A 135 0.05 14.35 2.12
N ARG A 136 0.49 13.21 1.63
CA ARG A 136 1.53 12.42 2.28
C ARG A 136 2.89 12.53 1.60
N GLY A 137 3.05 13.55 0.78
CA GLY A 137 4.35 13.89 0.21
C GLY A 137 4.62 13.33 -1.18
N PHE A 138 3.63 12.71 -1.80
CA PHE A 138 3.76 12.27 -3.19
C PHE A 138 3.56 13.43 -4.14
N MET A 139 4.29 13.40 -5.24
CA MET A 139 4.15 14.38 -6.32
C MET A 139 3.72 13.65 -7.59
N GLN A 140 2.86 14.28 -8.37
CA GLN A 140 2.44 13.69 -9.62
C GLN A 140 3.60 13.67 -10.61
N GLY A 141 3.84 12.50 -11.19
CA GLY A 141 4.83 12.31 -12.23
C GLY A 141 4.19 11.87 -13.53
N SER A 142 4.98 11.27 -14.40
CA SER A 142 4.52 10.76 -15.68
C SER A 142 5.04 9.34 -15.88
N VAL A 143 4.52 8.68 -16.92
CA VAL A 143 4.96 7.30 -17.25
C VAL A 143 6.47 7.26 -17.48
N SER A 144 7.06 8.34 -18.01
CA SER A 144 8.50 8.38 -18.25
C SER A 144 9.34 8.34 -16.96
N ASN A 145 8.73 8.62 -15.81
CA ASN A 145 9.42 8.54 -14.52
C ASN A 145 9.43 7.14 -13.93
N LEU A 146 8.69 6.21 -14.52
CA LEU A 146 8.59 4.84 -14.01
C LEU A 146 9.81 4.02 -14.42
N PRO A 147 10.13 2.93 -13.67
CA PRO A 147 11.12 1.98 -14.14
C PRO A 147 10.77 1.46 -15.53
N LYS A 148 11.79 1.17 -16.32
CA LYS A 148 11.57 0.76 -17.73
C LYS A 148 10.67 -0.45 -17.85
N GLU A 149 10.86 -1.43 -16.97
CA GLU A 149 10.03 -2.63 -16.98
C GLU A 149 8.56 -2.27 -16.73
N LYS A 150 8.32 -1.33 -15.81
CA LYS A 150 6.96 -0.89 -15.50
C LYS A 150 6.37 -0.06 -16.63
N GLN A 151 7.18 0.73 -17.31
CA GLN A 151 6.71 1.48 -18.49
C GLN A 151 6.17 0.55 -19.55
N ALA A 152 6.85 -0.58 -19.78
CA ALA A 152 6.41 -1.57 -20.75
C ALA A 152 5.08 -2.22 -20.36
N GLN A 153 4.78 -2.29 -19.08
CA GLN A 153 3.55 -2.90 -18.57
C GLN A 153 2.42 -1.89 -18.39
N TYR A 154 2.69 -0.61 -18.57
CA TYR A 154 1.70 0.44 -18.31
C TYR A 154 0.50 0.27 -19.23
N ASN A 155 -0.70 0.21 -18.64
CA ASN A 155 -1.94 0.07 -19.38
C ASN A 155 -2.54 1.45 -19.67
N ARG A 156 -2.37 1.92 -20.89
CA ARG A 156 -2.82 3.26 -21.28
C ARG A 156 -4.33 3.40 -21.26
N SER A 157 -5.07 2.30 -21.45
CA SER A 157 -6.53 2.37 -21.41
C SER A 157 -7.07 2.63 -20.02
N ARG A 158 -6.34 2.25 -18.97
CA ARG A 158 -6.70 2.60 -17.59
C ARG A 158 -6.40 4.06 -17.28
N ASN A 159 -5.41 4.62 -17.96
CA ASN A 159 -4.98 6.00 -17.75
C ASN A 159 -4.70 6.33 -16.28
N SER A 160 -4.00 5.43 -15.59
CA SER A 160 -3.65 5.63 -14.20
C SER A 160 -2.70 6.81 -14.03
N LEU A 161 -2.89 7.56 -12.97
CA LEU A 161 -1.98 8.62 -12.59
C LEU A 161 -0.77 8.04 -11.88
N VAL A 162 0.38 8.67 -12.09
CA VAL A 162 1.64 8.28 -11.45
C VAL A 162 1.94 9.25 -10.33
N PHE A 163 2.19 8.73 -9.13
CA PHE A 163 2.62 9.55 -7.99
C PHE A 163 3.91 8.97 -7.44
N ILE A 164 4.87 9.86 -7.17
CA ILE A 164 6.20 9.47 -6.75
C ILE A 164 6.56 10.22 -5.48
N LYS A 165 7.18 9.51 -4.54
CA LYS A 165 7.68 10.12 -3.31
C LYS A 165 9.15 9.79 -3.15
N LYS A 166 9.96 10.82 -2.92
CA LYS A 166 11.37 10.63 -2.59
C LYS A 166 11.48 10.21 -1.12
N LEU A 167 12.18 9.12 -0.88
CA LEU A 167 12.40 8.59 0.45
C LEU A 167 13.61 9.30 1.10
N LYS A 168 13.54 9.51 2.40
CA LYS A 168 14.62 10.20 3.14
C LYS A 168 15.61 9.24 3.75
#